data_8c8c6c27ef540865540ceedd2ca3fdb3
#
_entry.id   8c8c6c27ef540865540ceedd2ca3fdb3
#
_cell.length_a   1.000
_cell.length_b   1.000
_cell.length_c   1.000
_cell.angle_alpha   90.00
_cell.angle_beta   90.00
_cell.angle_gamma   90.00
#
_symmetry.space_group_name_H-M   'P 1'
#
loop_
_entity.id
_entity.type
_entity.pdbx_description
1 polymer ?
#
loop_
_entity_poly.entity_id
_entity_poly.type
_entity_poly.pdbx_seq_one_letter_code
_entity_poly.pdbx_strand_id
1 'polypeptide(L)'
;LKLRTTGRIAIAGLAIVASLGLTACGGDDSSDTAKTTKTTTSAKATTAQANLPAVPTVAELNAQLQKALDPAVPNSEKLEMVQGAEADPELPARLSEAYKSTGATVEVTEVTAFGDTINAKAKIVLNGQENIADVPFVAEEGKWKVQKAWACQMLTALGQQSTACA
;
A
#
# COMPACT_ATOMS: atom_id res chain seq x y z
N LEU A 1 -16.50 -39.31 -18.82
CA LEU A 1 -16.22 -38.70 -20.13
C LEU A 1 -14.91 -37.92 -20.03
N LYS A 2 -13.87 -38.40 -20.75
CA LYS A 2 -12.57 -37.76 -20.89
C LYS A 2 -12.63 -36.76 -22.04
N LEU A 3 -12.18 -35.52 -21.82
CA LEU A 3 -11.72 -34.66 -22.90
C LEU A 3 -10.38 -34.05 -22.52
N ARG A 4 -9.34 -34.54 -23.14
CA ARG A 4 -8.01 -33.95 -23.22
C ARG A 4 -8.04 -32.92 -24.35
N THR A 5 -7.62 -31.71 -24.11
CA THR A 5 -7.28 -30.79 -25.19
C THR A 5 -5.87 -30.26 -24.95
N THR A 6 -4.94 -30.78 -25.70
CA THR A 6 -3.57 -30.36 -25.85
C THR A 6 -3.54 -29.21 -26.85
N GLY A 7 -3.24 -28.01 -26.44
CA GLY A 7 -3.01 -26.88 -27.31
C GLY A 7 -1.59 -26.33 -27.13
N ARG A 8 -0.67 -26.75 -28.00
CA ARG A 8 0.66 -26.13 -28.16
C ARG A 8 0.50 -24.89 -29.04
N ILE A 9 0.87 -23.74 -28.53
CA ILE A 9 1.10 -22.55 -29.34
C ILE A 9 2.55 -22.12 -29.12
N ALA A 10 3.35 -22.33 -30.14
CA ALA A 10 4.67 -21.76 -30.30
C ALA A 10 4.48 -20.40 -30.97
N ILE A 11 5.01 -19.32 -30.38
CA ILE A 11 5.16 -18.05 -31.06
C ILE A 11 6.60 -17.61 -30.96
N ALA A 12 7.15 -17.43 -32.13
CA ALA A 12 8.52 -17.06 -32.45
C ALA A 12 8.84 -15.61 -32.01
N GLY A 13 10.15 -15.38 -31.85
CA GLY A 13 10.76 -14.16 -31.40
C GLY A 13 10.62 -12.94 -32.32
N LEU A 14 10.82 -11.80 -31.71
CA LEU A 14 11.28 -10.59 -32.40
C LEU A 14 12.34 -9.90 -31.54
N ALA A 15 13.59 -9.98 -32.02
CA ALA A 15 14.70 -9.22 -31.51
C ALA A 15 14.66 -7.82 -32.12
N ILE A 16 14.64 -6.80 -31.29
CA ILE A 16 14.90 -5.43 -31.74
C ILE A 16 16.17 -4.94 -31.06
N VAL A 17 17.20 -4.82 -31.85
CA VAL A 17 18.46 -4.16 -31.54
C VAL A 17 18.28 -2.68 -31.86
N ALA A 18 18.48 -1.80 -30.92
CA ALA A 18 18.60 -0.37 -31.15
C ALA A 18 19.80 0.19 -30.40
N SER A 19 20.71 0.60 -31.22
CA SER A 19 22.01 1.21 -31.20
C SER A 19 22.25 2.34 -30.21
N LEU A 20 23.47 2.25 -29.65
CA LEU A 20 24.27 3.24 -28.95
C LEU A 20 24.42 4.59 -29.71
N GLY A 21 24.25 5.67 -29.00
CA GLY A 21 24.74 6.99 -29.36
C GLY A 21 25.63 7.53 -28.25
N LEU A 22 26.96 7.29 -28.36
CA LEU A 22 27.96 8.04 -27.62
C LEU A 22 28.27 9.33 -28.41
N THR A 23 28.05 10.47 -27.78
CA THR A 23 28.71 11.70 -28.15
C THR A 23 29.68 12.10 -27.05
N ALA A 24 30.95 11.80 -27.31
CA ALA A 24 32.07 12.40 -26.62
C ALA A 24 32.34 13.79 -27.21
N CYS A 25 32.47 14.81 -26.38
CA CYS A 25 33.16 16.04 -26.74
C CYS A 25 34.24 16.26 -25.69
N GLY A 26 35.46 16.11 -26.10
CA GLY A 26 36.64 16.41 -25.36
C GLY A 26 36.99 17.89 -25.47
N GLY A 27 37.80 18.39 -24.58
CA GLY A 27 38.35 19.75 -24.57
C GLY A 27 39.23 19.95 -23.34
N ASP A 28 40.45 20.04 -23.58
CA ASP A 28 41.75 20.13 -22.96
C ASP A 28 41.96 21.05 -21.76
N ASP A 29 42.87 20.57 -20.92
CA ASP A 29 43.94 21.26 -20.17
C ASP A 29 43.66 22.37 -19.14
N SER A 30 44.02 22.12 -17.92
CA SER A 30 45.12 22.68 -17.12
C SER A 30 44.88 22.51 -15.62
N SER A 31 45.88 22.00 -14.98
CA SER A 31 46.14 21.87 -13.55
C SER A 31 45.64 23.02 -12.67
N ASP A 32 45.00 22.72 -11.55
CA ASP A 32 45.52 23.05 -10.22
C ASP A 32 44.68 22.49 -9.07
N THR A 33 45.34 21.92 -8.13
CA THR A 33 45.16 21.68 -6.70
C THR A 33 43.80 21.87 -6.04
N ALA A 34 43.31 20.71 -5.55
CA ALA A 34 42.63 20.47 -4.24
C ALA A 34 41.54 21.41 -3.77
N LYS A 35 40.29 20.92 -3.78
CA LYS A 35 39.44 20.89 -2.57
C LYS A 35 38.23 20.01 -2.81
N THR A 36 38.22 18.86 -2.15
CA THR A 36 37.07 17.97 -2.11
C THR A 36 35.88 18.69 -1.48
N THR A 37 35.01 19.24 -2.30
CA THR A 37 33.68 19.69 -1.86
C THR A 37 32.70 18.61 -2.32
N LYS A 38 32.23 17.78 -1.37
CA LYS A 38 31.11 16.91 -1.57
C LYS A 38 29.89 17.78 -1.94
N THR A 39 29.61 17.87 -3.22
CA THR A 39 28.33 18.42 -3.67
C THR A 39 27.27 17.37 -3.35
N THR A 40 26.65 17.52 -2.20
CA THR A 40 25.38 16.87 -1.88
C THR A 40 24.36 17.49 -2.82
N THR A 41 24.03 16.79 -3.89
CA THR A 41 22.87 17.14 -4.72
C THR A 41 21.64 16.96 -3.86
N SER A 42 21.23 18.06 -3.22
CA SER A 42 19.95 18.16 -2.55
C SER A 42 18.88 18.05 -3.63
N ALA A 43 18.30 16.86 -3.78
CA ALA A 43 17.11 16.70 -4.59
C ALA A 43 16.07 17.67 -4.02
N LYS A 44 15.64 18.63 -4.85
CA LYS A 44 14.61 19.60 -4.56
C LYS A 44 13.33 18.81 -4.24
N ALA A 45 13.07 18.59 -2.96
CA ALA A 45 11.81 18.04 -2.49
C ALA A 45 10.68 18.95 -2.99
N THR A 46 9.82 18.39 -3.79
CA THR A 46 8.63 19.06 -4.31
C THR A 46 7.74 19.47 -3.14
N THR A 47 7.31 20.72 -3.14
CA THR A 47 6.61 21.47 -2.08
C THR A 47 5.22 20.90 -1.68
N ALA A 48 4.88 19.67 -2.04
CA ALA A 48 3.61 19.01 -1.69
C ALA A 48 3.63 18.26 -0.34
N GLN A 49 4.78 18.16 0.34
CA GLN A 49 4.93 17.39 1.58
C GLN A 49 4.67 18.17 2.87
N ALA A 50 4.31 19.45 2.81
CA ALA A 50 4.25 20.30 3.99
C ALA A 50 3.10 19.98 4.98
N ASN A 51 2.13 19.10 4.62
CA ASN A 51 0.96 18.75 5.45
C ASN A 51 0.67 17.25 5.54
N LEU A 52 1.62 16.39 5.19
CA LEU A 52 1.42 14.96 5.36
C LEU A 52 1.60 14.56 6.83
N PRO A 53 0.76 13.68 7.38
CA PRO A 53 1.00 13.14 8.71
C PRO A 53 2.31 12.34 8.73
N ALA A 54 2.94 12.25 9.90
CA ALA A 54 4.13 11.42 10.05
C ALA A 54 3.83 9.97 9.63
N VAL A 55 4.79 9.33 8.96
CA VAL A 55 4.65 7.92 8.56
C VAL A 55 4.54 7.07 9.82
N PRO A 56 3.47 6.28 10.00
CA PRO A 56 3.31 5.47 11.19
C PRO A 56 4.30 4.31 11.22
N THR A 57 4.68 3.94 12.40
CA THR A 57 5.46 2.73 12.63
C THR A 57 4.58 1.48 12.52
N VAL A 58 5.22 0.32 12.38
CA VAL A 58 4.54 -0.99 12.45
C VAL A 58 3.74 -1.14 13.75
N ALA A 59 4.31 -0.70 14.88
CA ALA A 59 3.66 -0.79 16.20
C ALA A 59 2.39 0.10 16.26
N GLU A 60 2.45 1.31 15.72
CA GLU A 60 1.29 2.22 15.66
C GLU A 60 0.17 1.68 14.79
N LEU A 61 0.48 1.12 13.61
CA LEU A 61 -0.54 0.49 12.75
C LEU A 61 -1.13 -0.77 13.40
N ASN A 62 -0.34 -1.57 14.11
CA ASN A 62 -0.88 -2.70 14.86
C ASN A 62 -1.79 -2.23 16.01
N ALA A 63 -1.45 -1.16 16.73
CA ALA A 63 -2.32 -0.58 17.74
C ALA A 63 -3.63 -0.04 17.13
N GLN A 64 -3.57 0.60 15.97
CA GLN A 64 -4.74 1.07 15.23
C GLN A 64 -5.62 -0.10 14.78
N LEU A 65 -5.03 -1.18 14.29
CA LEU A 65 -5.73 -2.41 13.92
C LEU A 65 -6.46 -3.03 15.14
N GLN A 66 -5.80 -3.11 16.30
CA GLN A 66 -6.44 -3.59 17.52
C GLN A 66 -7.67 -2.73 17.89
N LYS A 67 -7.55 -1.40 17.80
CA LYS A 67 -8.68 -0.48 17.99
C LYS A 67 -9.82 -0.73 16.99
N ALA A 68 -9.49 -0.95 15.72
CA ALA A 68 -10.50 -1.23 14.69
C ALA A 68 -11.28 -2.50 14.98
N LEU A 69 -10.65 -3.50 15.58
CA LEU A 69 -11.24 -4.80 15.90
C LEU A 69 -11.90 -4.86 17.29
N ASP A 70 -11.60 -3.92 18.18
CA ASP A 70 -12.15 -3.89 19.54
C ASP A 70 -13.63 -3.47 19.52
N PRO A 71 -14.56 -4.30 20.00
CA PRO A 71 -15.98 -3.95 20.04
C PRO A 71 -16.31 -2.81 21.04
N ALA A 72 -15.42 -2.52 21.97
CA ALA A 72 -15.61 -1.44 22.95
C ALA A 72 -15.31 -0.06 22.35
N VAL A 73 -14.57 0.01 21.24
CA VAL A 73 -14.28 1.28 20.55
C VAL A 73 -15.49 1.69 19.72
N PRO A 74 -15.95 2.95 19.83
CA PRO A 74 -17.09 3.47 19.08
C PRO A 74 -16.89 3.37 17.56
N ASN A 75 -17.95 3.05 16.81
CA ASN A 75 -17.88 3.00 15.34
C ASN A 75 -17.40 4.31 14.72
N SER A 76 -17.77 5.47 15.29
CA SER A 76 -17.33 6.79 14.81
C SER A 76 -15.80 6.93 14.77
N GLU A 77 -15.08 6.39 15.74
CA GLU A 77 -13.60 6.40 15.73
C GLU A 77 -13.02 5.46 14.67
N LYS A 78 -13.70 4.33 14.44
CA LYS A 78 -13.26 3.35 13.43
C LYS A 78 -13.50 3.82 12.00
N LEU A 79 -14.56 4.59 11.76
CA LEU A 79 -14.86 5.18 10.45
C LEU A 79 -13.74 6.10 9.97
N GLU A 80 -13.08 6.81 10.89
CA GLU A 80 -11.95 7.67 10.56
C GLU A 80 -10.71 6.93 10.05
N MET A 81 -10.65 5.60 10.20
CA MET A 81 -9.52 4.77 9.80
C MET A 81 -9.58 4.33 8.33
N VAL A 82 -10.74 4.50 7.67
CA VAL A 82 -10.96 4.07 6.29
C VAL A 82 -11.55 5.22 5.48
N GLN A 83 -10.98 5.47 4.32
CA GLN A 83 -11.42 6.53 3.42
C GLN A 83 -12.87 6.32 2.97
N GLY A 84 -13.72 7.34 3.17
CA GLY A 84 -15.12 7.33 2.75
C GLY A 84 -16.02 6.37 3.51
N ALA A 85 -15.57 5.83 4.66
CA ALA A 85 -16.35 4.88 5.45
C ALA A 85 -17.57 5.54 6.13
N GLU A 86 -17.60 6.87 6.23
CA GLU A 86 -18.69 7.64 6.82
C GLU A 86 -20.04 7.41 6.10
N ALA A 87 -20.00 6.99 4.83
CA ALA A 87 -21.18 6.62 4.06
C ALA A 87 -21.87 5.33 4.55
N ASP A 88 -21.23 4.55 5.43
CA ASP A 88 -21.77 3.33 6.02
C ASP A 88 -21.39 3.23 7.52
N PRO A 89 -22.13 3.90 8.42
CA PRO A 89 -21.79 3.94 9.85
C PRO A 89 -21.75 2.58 10.55
N GLU A 90 -22.44 1.58 10.02
CA GLU A 90 -22.48 0.22 10.58
C GLU A 90 -21.37 -0.69 10.04
N LEU A 91 -20.61 -0.24 9.06
CA LEU A 91 -19.54 -1.01 8.44
C LEU A 91 -18.51 -1.54 9.45
N PRO A 92 -17.99 -0.74 10.41
CA PRO A 92 -17.00 -1.23 11.36
C PRO A 92 -17.52 -2.35 12.26
N ALA A 93 -18.79 -2.29 12.69
CA ALA A 93 -19.39 -3.33 13.49
C ALA A 93 -19.48 -4.65 12.71
N ARG A 94 -19.99 -4.61 11.47
CA ARG A 94 -20.08 -5.78 10.59
C ARG A 94 -18.71 -6.40 10.29
N LEU A 95 -17.70 -5.57 10.02
CA LEU A 95 -16.33 -6.05 9.79
C LEU A 95 -15.73 -6.72 11.03
N SER A 96 -15.92 -6.14 12.21
CA SER A 96 -15.44 -6.71 13.47
C SER A 96 -16.09 -8.07 13.75
N GLU A 97 -17.39 -8.21 13.46
CA GLU A 97 -18.11 -9.46 13.62
C GLU A 97 -17.68 -10.52 12.60
N ALA A 98 -17.58 -10.14 11.32
CA ALA A 98 -17.07 -11.03 10.28
C ALA A 98 -15.64 -11.51 10.60
N TYR A 99 -14.77 -10.62 11.05
CA TYR A 99 -13.42 -10.97 11.46
C TYR A 99 -13.41 -11.99 12.62
N LYS A 100 -14.21 -11.75 13.66
CA LYS A 100 -14.32 -12.67 14.81
C LYS A 100 -14.85 -14.04 14.38
N SER A 101 -15.85 -14.08 13.50
CA SER A 101 -16.47 -15.34 13.05
C SER A 101 -15.52 -16.21 12.24
N THR A 102 -14.56 -15.61 11.53
CA THR A 102 -13.56 -16.34 10.73
C THR A 102 -12.41 -16.88 11.56
N GLY A 103 -12.19 -16.40 12.78
CA GLY A 103 -11.01 -16.72 13.58
C GLY A 103 -9.69 -16.26 12.94
N ALA A 104 -9.76 -15.29 12.04
CA ALA A 104 -8.58 -14.74 11.38
C ALA A 104 -7.71 -13.96 12.37
N THR A 105 -6.41 -13.94 12.13
CA THR A 105 -5.49 -12.99 12.78
C THR A 105 -4.83 -12.13 11.73
N VAL A 106 -4.62 -10.86 12.04
CA VAL A 106 -3.94 -9.91 11.17
C VAL A 106 -2.85 -9.19 11.95
N GLU A 107 -1.68 -9.08 11.37
CA GLU A 107 -0.51 -8.41 11.94
C GLU A 107 0.20 -7.59 10.86
N VAL A 108 0.40 -6.31 11.09
CA VAL A 108 1.25 -5.48 10.22
C VAL A 108 2.71 -5.82 10.49
N THR A 109 3.47 -6.08 9.44
CA THR A 109 4.88 -6.50 9.52
C THR A 109 5.86 -5.50 8.93
N GLU A 110 5.41 -4.65 7.99
CA GLU A 110 6.24 -3.66 7.32
C GLU A 110 5.41 -2.43 6.94
N VAL A 111 6.02 -1.25 6.93
CA VAL A 111 5.43 0.00 6.43
C VAL A 111 6.41 0.67 5.48
N THR A 112 5.97 0.99 4.28
CA THR A 112 6.78 1.69 3.26
C THR A 112 6.04 2.94 2.79
N ALA A 113 6.74 4.08 2.75
CA ALA A 113 6.19 5.34 2.31
C ALA A 113 6.48 5.62 0.82
N PHE A 114 5.47 6.14 0.11
CA PHE A 114 5.53 6.52 -1.30
C PHE A 114 4.92 7.92 -1.51
N GLY A 115 5.57 8.94 -0.98
CA GLY A 115 5.06 10.32 -1.08
C GLY A 115 3.83 10.54 -0.21
N ASP A 116 2.68 10.73 -0.83
CA ASP A 116 1.36 10.96 -0.18
C ASP A 116 0.57 9.68 0.13
N THR A 117 1.19 8.54 -0.10
CA THR A 117 0.65 7.21 0.22
C THR A 117 1.64 6.41 1.03
N ILE A 118 1.16 5.46 1.80
CA ILE A 118 1.96 4.41 2.41
C ILE A 118 1.38 3.04 2.05
N ASN A 119 2.23 2.04 2.04
CA ASN A 119 1.82 0.64 1.94
C ASN A 119 2.25 -0.10 3.19
N ALA A 120 1.32 -0.80 3.83
CA ALA A 120 1.60 -1.70 4.94
C ALA A 120 1.48 -3.15 4.48
N LYS A 121 2.51 -3.97 4.74
CA LYS A 121 2.36 -5.42 4.60
C LYS A 121 1.67 -5.98 5.83
N ALA A 122 0.57 -6.66 5.60
CA ALA A 122 -0.18 -7.35 6.63
C ALA A 122 -0.09 -8.87 6.43
N LYS A 123 0.33 -9.57 7.46
CA LYS A 123 0.25 -11.02 7.55
C LYS A 123 -1.14 -11.39 8.06
N ILE A 124 -1.88 -12.13 7.26
CA ILE A 124 -3.23 -12.59 7.56
C ILE A 124 -3.19 -14.11 7.69
N VAL A 125 -3.58 -14.63 8.85
CA VAL A 125 -3.76 -16.07 9.03
C VAL A 125 -5.25 -16.38 9.08
N LEU A 126 -5.71 -17.22 8.15
CA LEU A 126 -7.08 -17.65 8.04
C LEU A 126 -7.11 -19.17 7.88
N ASN A 127 -7.84 -19.87 8.74
CA ASN A 127 -7.91 -21.34 8.75
C ASN A 127 -6.51 -22.02 8.81
N GLY A 128 -5.57 -21.39 9.51
CA GLY A 128 -4.18 -21.87 9.63
C GLY A 128 -3.31 -21.61 8.40
N GLN A 129 -3.84 -20.96 7.37
CA GLN A 129 -3.06 -20.54 6.19
C GLN A 129 -2.62 -19.09 6.34
N GLU A 130 -1.33 -18.86 6.14
CA GLU A 130 -0.72 -17.53 6.14
C GLU A 130 -0.75 -16.93 4.73
N ASN A 131 -1.21 -15.68 4.65
CA ASN A 131 -1.23 -14.89 3.44
C ASN A 131 -0.64 -13.52 3.75
N ILE A 132 0.09 -12.94 2.81
CA ILE A 132 0.59 -11.57 2.89
C ILE A 132 -0.27 -10.71 1.98
N ALA A 133 -0.78 -9.62 2.52
CA ALA A 133 -1.54 -8.61 1.79
C ALA A 133 -0.83 -7.26 1.88
N ASP A 134 -0.83 -6.53 0.77
CA ASP A 134 -0.41 -5.14 0.73
C ASP A 134 -1.63 -4.25 0.96
N VAL A 135 -1.58 -3.44 2.01
CA VAL A 135 -2.66 -2.55 2.44
C VAL A 135 -2.25 -1.11 2.15
N PRO A 136 -2.81 -0.48 1.11
CA PRO A 136 -2.50 0.91 0.79
C PRO A 136 -3.28 1.87 1.68
N PHE A 137 -2.59 2.93 2.12
CA PHE A 137 -3.17 4.05 2.86
C PHE A 137 -2.96 5.35 2.08
N VAL A 138 -3.82 6.29 2.31
CA VAL A 138 -3.76 7.66 1.78
C VAL A 138 -3.81 8.66 2.94
N ALA A 139 -3.08 9.75 2.80
CA ALA A 139 -3.16 10.87 3.75
C ALA A 139 -4.42 11.69 3.47
N GLU A 140 -5.32 11.76 4.41
CA GLU A 140 -6.55 12.52 4.34
C GLU A 140 -6.88 13.13 5.71
N GLU A 141 -7.22 14.41 5.75
CA GLU A 141 -7.54 15.14 6.99
C GLU A 141 -6.47 15.05 8.09
N GLY A 142 -5.18 14.97 7.68
CA GLY A 142 -4.06 14.85 8.62
C GLY A 142 -3.89 13.47 9.25
N LYS A 143 -4.56 12.45 8.71
CA LYS A 143 -4.49 11.05 9.17
C LYS A 143 -4.18 10.12 8.00
N TRP A 144 -3.60 8.97 8.31
CA TRP A 144 -3.48 7.87 7.36
C TRP A 144 -4.73 7.00 7.42
N LYS A 145 -5.49 6.95 6.32
CA LYS A 145 -6.70 6.13 6.16
C LYS A 145 -6.45 5.01 5.16
N VAL A 146 -6.96 3.83 5.42
CA VAL A 146 -6.96 2.73 4.44
C VAL A 146 -7.71 3.19 3.19
N GLN A 147 -7.15 2.96 2.00
CA GLN A 147 -7.81 3.37 0.75
C GLN A 147 -9.15 2.68 0.55
N LYS A 148 -10.18 3.46 0.19
CA LYS A 148 -11.55 2.99 -0.09
C LYS A 148 -11.57 1.80 -1.06
N ALA A 149 -10.85 1.89 -2.17
CA ALA A 149 -10.83 0.84 -3.18
C ALA A 149 -10.36 -0.52 -2.62
N TRP A 150 -9.31 -0.52 -1.82
CA TRP A 150 -8.80 -1.72 -1.17
C TRP A 150 -9.79 -2.27 -0.14
N ALA A 151 -10.34 -1.39 0.71
CA ALA A 151 -11.33 -1.79 1.71
C ALA A 151 -12.56 -2.44 1.05
N CYS A 152 -13.03 -1.89 -0.06
CA CYS A 152 -14.17 -2.42 -0.82
C CYS A 152 -13.86 -3.79 -1.45
N GLN A 153 -12.65 -4.01 -1.95
CA GLN A 153 -12.23 -5.32 -2.44
C GLN A 153 -12.21 -6.36 -1.30
N MET A 154 -11.69 -5.97 -0.13
CA MET A 154 -11.66 -6.85 1.05
C MET A 154 -13.06 -7.20 1.54
N LEU A 155 -13.99 -6.21 1.58
CA LEU A 155 -15.39 -6.45 1.90
C LEU A 155 -16.03 -7.48 0.97
N THR A 156 -15.81 -7.32 -0.34
CA THR A 156 -16.32 -8.27 -1.35
C THR A 156 -15.74 -9.67 -1.12
N ALA A 157 -14.45 -9.78 -0.81
CA ALA A 157 -13.81 -11.06 -0.51
C ALA A 157 -14.37 -11.74 0.76
N LEU A 158 -14.84 -10.95 1.73
CA LEU A 158 -15.52 -11.43 2.94
C LEU A 158 -17.03 -11.64 2.73
N GLY A 159 -17.56 -11.51 1.50
CA GLY A 159 -18.98 -11.62 1.19
C GLY A 159 -19.83 -10.49 1.79
N GLN A 160 -19.21 -9.38 2.16
CA GLN A 160 -19.88 -8.20 2.72
C GLN A 160 -20.13 -7.16 1.64
N GLN A 161 -21.19 -6.37 1.82
CA GLN A 161 -21.51 -5.23 0.99
C GLN A 161 -21.58 -3.96 1.84
N SER A 162 -21.24 -2.82 1.25
CA SER A 162 -21.30 -1.52 1.90
C SER A 162 -21.76 -0.43 0.95
N THR A 163 -22.61 0.46 1.44
CA THR A 163 -23.00 1.67 0.71
C THR A 163 -21.83 2.62 0.50
N ALA A 164 -20.78 2.51 1.32
CA ALA A 164 -19.54 3.25 1.11
C ALA A 164 -18.80 2.81 -0.16
N CYS A 165 -19.12 1.64 -0.73
CA CYS A 165 -18.48 1.07 -1.93
C CYS A 165 -19.28 1.29 -3.24
N ALA A 166 -20.42 1.95 -3.15
CA ALA A 166 -21.26 2.27 -4.30
C ALA A 166 -20.73 3.48 -5.10
#